data_c6ef64c15228f29b655b1b1d338e575e
#
_entry.id   c6ef64c15228f29b655b1b1d338e575e
#
_cell.length_a   1.000
_cell.length_b   1.000
_cell.length_c   1.000
_cell.angle_alpha   90.00
_cell.angle_beta   90.00
_cell.angle_gamma   90.00
#
_symmetry.space_group_name_H-M   'P 1'
#
loop_
_entity.id
_entity.type
_entity.pdbx_description
1 polymer ?
#
loop_
_entity_poly.entity_id
_entity_poly.type
_entity_poly.pdbx_seq_one_letter_code
_entity_poly.pdbx_strand_id
1 'polypeptide(L)'
;DTDMMLCILDGFENGKFNVRRVASNFKDWFNGDPLGIGKHTNNVLCMGDYVEQPEMCSKLWWNISRQKSAANGALMRTSVVGLATSDIEEQAIAICKLTHYDPRCVGSCVIATAIINNLVWNEDLLSYDDIKSIARKYDDRIIEWIDAAYNSQNISMLDLDEPYSMG
;
A
#
# COMPACT_ATOMS: atom_id res chain seq x y z
N ASP A 1 9.86 6.94 1.43
CA ASP A 1 8.40 6.88 1.31
C ASP A 1 7.86 8.11 0.58
N THR A 2 8.27 9.32 0.95
CA THR A 2 7.84 10.55 0.27
C THR A 2 8.18 10.52 -1.22
N ASP A 3 9.39 10.11 -1.60
CA ASP A 3 9.77 10.03 -3.01
C ASP A 3 8.87 9.06 -3.80
N MET A 4 8.59 7.89 -3.23
CA MET A 4 7.67 6.93 -3.86
C MET A 4 6.23 7.44 -3.90
N MET A 5 5.79 8.21 -2.90
CA MET A 5 4.50 8.91 -2.94
C MET A 5 4.46 9.94 -4.09
N LEU A 6 5.53 10.70 -4.29
CA LEU A 6 5.64 11.64 -5.41
C LEU A 6 5.68 10.92 -6.77
N CYS A 7 6.32 9.74 -6.86
CA CYS A 7 6.26 8.89 -8.05
C CYS A 7 4.81 8.46 -8.40
N ILE A 8 3.99 8.17 -7.37
CA ILE A 8 2.57 7.86 -7.58
C ILE A 8 1.85 9.11 -8.08
N LEU A 9 2.03 10.24 -7.39
CA LEU A 9 1.37 11.50 -7.73
C LEU A 9 1.68 11.96 -9.16
N ASP A 10 2.91 11.80 -9.64
CA ASP A 10 3.30 12.10 -11.02
C ASP A 10 2.57 11.22 -12.07
N GLY A 11 2.07 10.07 -11.65
CA GLY A 11 1.22 9.22 -12.47
C GLY A 11 -0.27 9.59 -12.46
N PHE A 12 -0.68 10.65 -11.73
CA PHE A 12 -2.07 11.07 -11.62
C PHE A 12 -2.49 11.91 -12.83
N GLU A 13 -3.50 11.45 -13.55
CA GLU A 13 -4.05 12.16 -14.72
C GLU A 13 -5.55 11.87 -14.86
N ASN A 14 -6.33 12.92 -15.14
CA ASN A 14 -7.78 12.80 -15.38
C ASN A 14 -8.56 12.07 -14.26
N GLY A 15 -8.19 12.29 -13.00
CA GLY A 15 -8.85 11.69 -11.83
C GLY A 15 -8.44 10.25 -11.50
N LYS A 16 -7.48 9.69 -12.23
CA LYS A 16 -6.98 8.31 -12.06
C LYS A 16 -5.45 8.25 -12.08
N PHE A 17 -4.90 7.14 -11.62
CA PHE A 17 -3.47 6.86 -11.69
C PHE A 17 -3.14 5.95 -12.87
N ASN A 18 -2.20 6.38 -13.70
CA ASN A 18 -1.62 5.56 -14.74
C ASN A 18 -0.61 4.58 -14.12
N VAL A 19 -1.06 3.36 -13.86
CA VAL A 19 -0.29 2.32 -13.15
C VAL A 19 1.05 2.02 -13.81
N ARG A 20 1.09 2.00 -15.17
CA ARG A 20 2.33 1.76 -15.92
C ARG A 20 3.33 2.90 -15.74
N ARG A 21 2.86 4.15 -15.75
CA ARG A 21 3.70 5.32 -15.49
C ARG A 21 4.25 5.28 -14.06
N VAL A 22 3.42 4.96 -13.07
CA VAL A 22 3.88 4.80 -11.69
C VAL A 22 4.95 3.71 -11.56
N ALA A 23 4.78 2.57 -12.25
CA ALA A 23 5.78 1.50 -12.24
C ALA A 23 7.12 1.97 -12.84
N SER A 24 7.08 2.72 -13.96
CA SER A 24 8.29 3.33 -14.55
C SER A 24 8.95 4.30 -13.57
N ASN A 25 8.18 5.21 -12.97
CA ASN A 25 8.68 6.17 -11.99
C ASN A 25 9.35 5.48 -10.79
N PHE A 26 8.79 4.36 -10.31
CA PHE A 26 9.41 3.57 -9.23
C PHE A 26 10.74 2.96 -9.68
N LYS A 27 10.83 2.50 -10.92
CA LYS A 27 12.08 1.96 -11.47
C LYS A 27 13.14 3.05 -11.64
N ASP A 28 12.75 4.23 -12.10
CA ASP A 28 13.65 5.38 -12.26
C ASP A 28 14.15 5.86 -10.89
N TRP A 29 13.27 5.96 -9.90
CA TRP A 29 13.65 6.25 -8.52
C TRP A 29 14.64 5.22 -7.98
N PHE A 30 14.39 3.92 -8.20
CA PHE A 30 15.27 2.84 -7.77
C PHE A 30 16.67 2.94 -8.41
N ASN A 31 16.72 3.26 -9.70
CA ASN A 31 17.99 3.41 -10.44
C ASN A 31 18.74 4.71 -10.07
N GLY A 32 18.06 5.68 -9.48
CA GLY A 32 18.61 6.96 -9.02
C GLY A 32 19.33 6.91 -7.68
N ASP A 33 19.64 5.73 -7.15
CA ASP A 33 20.34 5.50 -5.88
C ASP A 33 19.64 6.20 -4.69
N PRO A 34 18.43 5.73 -4.31
CA PRO A 34 17.66 6.34 -3.23
C PRO A 34 18.39 6.25 -1.88
N LEU A 35 18.23 7.26 -1.03
CA LEU A 35 18.86 7.33 0.32
C LEU A 35 18.58 6.12 1.21
N GLY A 36 17.51 5.38 0.93
CA GLY A 36 17.15 4.15 1.62
C GLY A 36 16.02 3.43 0.95
N ILE A 37 16.10 2.11 0.95
CA ILE A 37 15.07 1.24 0.38
C ILE A 37 14.89 0.02 1.27
N GLY A 38 13.63 -0.31 1.60
CA GLY A 38 13.30 -1.52 2.34
C GLY A 38 13.60 -2.78 1.52
N LYS A 39 14.07 -3.83 2.20
CA LYS A 39 14.47 -5.09 1.57
C LYS A 39 13.39 -5.68 0.66
N HIS A 40 12.13 -5.60 1.07
CA HIS A 40 10.99 -6.09 0.26
C HIS A 40 10.91 -5.35 -1.08
N THR A 41 10.84 -4.01 -1.03
CA THR A 41 10.74 -3.15 -2.22
C THR A 41 11.95 -3.33 -3.13
N ASN A 42 13.16 -3.38 -2.56
CA ASN A 42 14.40 -3.64 -3.31
C ASN A 42 14.32 -4.94 -4.10
N ASN A 43 13.88 -6.03 -3.46
CA ASN A 43 13.82 -7.35 -4.10
C ASN A 43 12.81 -7.41 -5.26
N VAL A 44 11.78 -6.60 -5.21
CA VAL A 44 10.81 -6.52 -6.32
C VAL A 44 11.35 -5.62 -7.45
N LEU A 45 11.85 -4.42 -7.11
CA LEU A 45 12.30 -3.44 -8.10
C LEU A 45 13.58 -3.87 -8.84
N CYS A 46 14.42 -4.72 -8.25
CA CYS A 46 15.63 -5.22 -8.91
C CYS A 46 15.35 -6.26 -10.01
N MET A 47 14.11 -6.81 -10.10
CA MET A 47 13.77 -7.77 -11.15
C MET A 47 13.84 -7.13 -12.54
N GLY A 48 14.35 -7.90 -13.51
CA GLY A 48 14.57 -7.39 -14.88
C GLY A 48 13.30 -6.95 -15.58
N ASP A 49 12.23 -7.72 -15.42
CA ASP A 49 10.94 -7.50 -16.09
C ASP A 49 9.98 -6.61 -15.31
N TYR A 50 10.48 -5.89 -14.28
CA TYR A 50 9.61 -5.16 -13.36
C TYR A 50 8.73 -4.11 -14.07
N VAL A 51 9.25 -3.33 -14.99
CA VAL A 51 8.48 -2.26 -15.66
C VAL A 51 7.37 -2.84 -16.55
N GLU A 52 7.64 -3.95 -17.19
CA GLU A 52 6.69 -4.63 -18.07
C GLU A 52 5.63 -5.41 -17.28
N GLN A 53 6.03 -6.02 -16.16
CA GLN A 53 5.19 -6.95 -15.39
C GLN A 53 5.30 -6.73 -13.88
N PRO A 54 5.01 -5.54 -13.34
CA PRO A 54 5.27 -5.20 -11.94
C PRO A 54 4.47 -6.07 -10.96
N GLU A 55 3.19 -6.35 -11.25
CA GLU A 55 2.37 -7.22 -10.41
C GLU A 55 2.88 -8.67 -10.40
N MET A 56 3.39 -9.16 -11.54
CA MET A 56 3.98 -10.50 -11.59
C MET A 56 5.26 -10.57 -10.76
N CYS A 57 6.10 -9.54 -10.80
CA CYS A 57 7.31 -9.45 -9.98
C CYS A 57 6.98 -9.44 -8.47
N SER A 58 5.99 -8.65 -8.05
CA SER A 58 5.57 -8.60 -6.65
C SER A 58 4.96 -9.92 -6.18
N LYS A 59 4.17 -10.57 -7.03
CA LYS A 59 3.61 -11.91 -6.76
C LYS A 59 4.70 -12.97 -6.67
N LEU A 60 5.69 -12.93 -7.55
CA LEU A 60 6.82 -13.84 -7.53
C LEU A 60 7.60 -13.70 -6.21
N TRP A 61 7.91 -12.47 -5.79
CA TRP A 61 8.58 -12.23 -4.52
C TRP A 61 7.76 -12.72 -3.33
N TRP A 62 6.44 -12.49 -3.32
CA TRP A 62 5.53 -12.99 -2.29
C TRP A 62 5.59 -14.52 -2.18
N ASN A 63 5.60 -15.23 -3.32
CA ASN A 63 5.75 -16.69 -3.34
C ASN A 63 7.14 -17.15 -2.85
N ILE A 64 8.23 -16.51 -3.29
CA ILE A 64 9.60 -16.79 -2.83
C ILE A 64 9.71 -16.63 -1.31
N SER A 65 9.07 -15.61 -0.75
CA SER A 65 9.01 -15.34 0.68
C SER A 65 8.07 -16.29 1.45
N ARG A 66 7.54 -17.33 0.76
CA ARG A 66 6.56 -18.28 1.30
C ARG A 66 5.30 -17.61 1.84
N GLN A 67 4.87 -16.54 1.18
CA GLN A 67 3.67 -15.77 1.53
C GLN A 67 3.73 -15.14 2.93
N LYS A 68 4.93 -14.88 3.44
CA LYS A 68 5.14 -14.32 4.78
C LYS A 68 5.49 -12.82 4.76
N SER A 69 5.91 -12.28 3.61
CA SER A 69 6.36 -10.89 3.51
C SER A 69 5.17 -9.95 3.34
N ALA A 70 4.81 -9.26 4.41
CA ALA A 70 3.77 -8.24 4.46
C ALA A 70 4.35 -6.91 4.99
N ALA A 71 5.36 -6.40 4.29
CA ALA A 71 6.01 -5.15 4.66
C ALA A 71 5.07 -3.95 4.48
N ASN A 72 5.28 -2.88 5.26
CA ASN A 72 4.43 -1.69 5.27
C ASN A 72 4.74 -0.67 4.15
N GLY A 73 5.77 -0.89 3.34
CA GLY A 73 6.25 0.07 2.34
C GLY A 73 5.24 0.49 1.28
N ALA A 74 4.20 -0.30 1.00
CA ALA A 74 3.10 0.13 0.15
C ALA A 74 2.17 1.10 0.90
N LEU A 75 1.82 0.81 2.14
CA LEU A 75 0.90 1.61 2.95
C LEU A 75 1.43 3.03 3.17
N MET A 76 2.73 3.17 3.47
CA MET A 76 3.36 4.45 3.78
C MET A 76 3.31 5.48 2.63
N ARG A 77 3.14 5.03 1.38
CA ARG A 77 3.08 5.89 0.18
C ARG A 77 1.69 6.00 -0.44
N THR A 78 0.70 5.28 0.09
CA THR A 78 -0.62 5.11 -0.54
C THR A 78 -1.55 6.33 -0.38
N SER A 79 -1.25 7.26 0.53
CA SER A 79 -2.12 8.38 0.87
C SER A 79 -2.64 9.18 -0.34
N VAL A 80 -1.79 9.42 -1.34
CA VAL A 80 -2.15 10.17 -2.55
C VAL A 80 -3.17 9.45 -3.42
N VAL A 81 -3.34 8.13 -3.28
CA VAL A 81 -4.33 7.38 -4.04
C VAL A 81 -5.75 7.78 -3.64
N GLY A 82 -5.94 8.31 -2.42
CA GLY A 82 -7.19 8.90 -1.96
C GLY A 82 -7.65 10.14 -2.76
N LEU A 83 -6.80 10.71 -3.61
CA LEU A 83 -7.18 11.81 -4.52
C LEU A 83 -7.93 11.32 -5.77
N ALA A 84 -7.96 10.03 -6.05
CA ALA A 84 -8.70 9.47 -7.17
C ALA A 84 -10.20 9.79 -7.06
N THR A 85 -10.86 10.00 -8.20
CA THR A 85 -12.28 10.39 -8.26
C THR A 85 -13.19 9.24 -8.71
N SER A 86 -12.63 8.10 -9.10
CA SER A 86 -13.36 6.89 -9.48
C SER A 86 -12.51 5.65 -9.29
N ASP A 87 -13.14 4.50 -9.23
CA ASP A 87 -12.49 3.18 -9.14
C ASP A 87 -11.43 3.09 -8.02
N ILE A 88 -11.76 3.67 -6.86
CA ILE A 88 -10.82 3.92 -5.75
C ILE A 88 -10.19 2.59 -5.26
N GLU A 89 -11.03 1.58 -5.05
CA GLU A 89 -10.58 0.26 -4.57
C GLU A 89 -9.63 -0.39 -5.59
N GLU A 90 -9.98 -0.39 -6.87
CA GLU A 90 -9.17 -0.95 -7.96
C GLU A 90 -7.83 -0.22 -8.10
N GLN A 91 -7.83 1.09 -7.98
CA GLN A 91 -6.61 1.88 -8.05
C GLN A 91 -5.68 1.62 -6.86
N ALA A 92 -6.24 1.53 -5.64
CA ALA A 92 -5.46 1.19 -4.45
C ALA A 92 -4.82 -0.21 -4.57
N ILE A 93 -5.59 -1.20 -5.06
CA ILE A 93 -5.09 -2.55 -5.33
C ILE A 93 -3.94 -2.52 -6.34
N ALA A 94 -4.15 -1.85 -7.48
CA ALA A 94 -3.17 -1.81 -8.56
C ALA A 94 -1.86 -1.14 -8.12
N ILE A 95 -1.93 0.00 -7.44
CA ILE A 95 -0.75 0.73 -6.93
C ILE A 95 -0.02 -0.06 -5.83
N CYS A 96 -0.76 -0.71 -4.92
CA CYS A 96 -0.16 -1.57 -3.90
C CYS A 96 0.61 -2.72 -4.55
N LYS A 97 -0.02 -3.41 -5.50
CA LYS A 97 0.52 -4.60 -6.17
C LYS A 97 1.71 -4.31 -7.09
N LEU A 98 2.05 -3.06 -7.35
CA LEU A 98 3.31 -2.74 -8.01
C LEU A 98 4.53 -3.29 -7.25
N THR A 99 4.44 -3.48 -5.93
CA THR A 99 5.53 -4.04 -5.14
C THR A 99 5.07 -4.99 -4.03
N HIS A 100 3.82 -4.92 -3.55
CA HIS A 100 3.33 -5.68 -2.41
C HIS A 100 2.09 -6.48 -2.79
N TYR A 101 2.22 -7.80 -2.82
CA TYR A 101 1.15 -8.70 -3.27
C TYR A 101 0.37 -9.35 -2.11
N ASP A 102 0.90 -9.31 -0.88
CA ASP A 102 0.26 -9.92 0.28
C ASP A 102 -1.14 -9.31 0.54
N PRO A 103 -2.19 -10.12 0.75
CA PRO A 103 -3.55 -9.61 1.00
C PRO A 103 -3.65 -8.62 2.15
N ARG A 104 -2.82 -8.76 3.19
CA ARG A 104 -2.74 -7.79 4.30
C ARG A 104 -2.30 -6.41 3.82
N CYS A 105 -1.26 -6.37 2.97
CA CYS A 105 -0.79 -5.12 2.39
C CYS A 105 -1.86 -4.49 1.50
N VAL A 106 -2.48 -5.28 0.64
CA VAL A 106 -3.53 -4.82 -0.28
C VAL A 106 -4.72 -4.27 0.51
N GLY A 107 -5.24 -5.03 1.48
CA GLY A 107 -6.38 -4.61 2.30
C GLY A 107 -6.08 -3.34 3.11
N SER A 108 -4.89 -3.23 3.71
CA SER A 108 -4.47 -2.04 4.44
C SER A 108 -4.38 -0.81 3.53
N CYS A 109 -3.85 -0.96 2.30
CA CYS A 109 -3.80 0.13 1.33
C CYS A 109 -5.21 0.56 0.89
N VAL A 110 -6.11 -0.38 0.64
CA VAL A 110 -7.50 -0.08 0.28
C VAL A 110 -8.21 0.67 1.40
N ILE A 111 -8.06 0.23 2.65
CA ILE A 111 -8.65 0.88 3.82
C ILE A 111 -8.13 2.32 3.96
N ALA A 112 -6.81 2.50 3.94
CA ALA A 112 -6.20 3.82 4.07
C ALA A 112 -6.65 4.76 2.94
N THR A 113 -6.67 4.26 1.70
CA THR A 113 -7.14 5.00 0.54
C THR A 113 -8.60 5.39 0.68
N ALA A 114 -9.47 4.47 1.11
CA ALA A 114 -10.91 4.74 1.29
C ALA A 114 -11.16 5.78 2.38
N ILE A 115 -10.46 5.70 3.51
CA ILE A 115 -10.54 6.70 4.60
C ILE A 115 -10.15 8.09 4.08
N ILE A 116 -9.00 8.19 3.40
CA ILE A 116 -8.50 9.47 2.89
C ILE A 116 -9.42 10.02 1.81
N ASN A 117 -9.90 9.18 0.90
CA ASN A 117 -10.83 9.58 -0.15
C ASN A 117 -12.13 10.14 0.44
N ASN A 118 -12.70 9.45 1.42
CA ASN A 118 -13.94 9.90 2.08
C ASN A 118 -13.74 11.22 2.81
N LEU A 119 -12.60 11.39 3.50
CA LEU A 119 -12.26 12.66 4.16
C LEU A 119 -12.08 13.81 3.17
N VAL A 120 -11.42 13.57 2.04
CA VAL A 120 -11.12 14.63 1.05
C VAL A 120 -12.35 15.08 0.29
N TRP A 121 -13.19 14.14 -0.12
CA TRP A 121 -14.29 14.42 -1.04
C TRP A 121 -15.65 14.55 -0.37
N ASN A 122 -15.85 13.92 0.80
CA ASN A 122 -17.13 13.92 1.53
C ASN A 122 -17.03 14.61 2.90
N GLU A 123 -15.84 15.02 3.32
CA GLU A 123 -15.58 15.65 4.62
C GLU A 123 -16.03 14.78 5.82
N ASP A 124 -16.04 13.46 5.64
CA ASP A 124 -16.55 12.50 6.63
C ASP A 124 -15.57 11.34 6.84
N LEU A 125 -15.68 10.68 8.00
CA LEU A 125 -14.90 9.49 8.33
C LEU A 125 -15.71 8.22 8.00
N LEU A 126 -15.04 7.20 7.47
CA LEU A 126 -15.64 5.88 7.37
C LEU A 126 -15.95 5.35 8.77
N SER A 127 -17.10 4.70 8.90
CA SER A 127 -17.47 4.05 10.16
C SER A 127 -16.56 2.84 10.44
N TYR A 128 -16.47 2.47 11.72
CA TYR A 128 -15.77 1.27 12.14
C TYR A 128 -16.24 0.00 11.40
N ASP A 129 -17.55 -0.14 11.21
CA ASP A 129 -18.14 -1.29 10.53
C ASP A 129 -17.80 -1.30 9.02
N ASP A 130 -17.75 -0.13 8.37
CA ASP A 130 -17.34 -0.01 6.97
C ASP A 130 -15.88 -0.43 6.81
N ILE A 131 -14.99 0.03 7.68
CA ILE A 131 -13.56 -0.33 7.65
C ILE A 131 -13.39 -1.84 7.83
N LYS A 132 -14.10 -2.45 8.78
CA LYS A 132 -14.08 -3.92 8.98
C LYS A 132 -14.67 -4.69 7.80
N SER A 133 -15.70 -4.14 7.16
CA SER A 133 -16.28 -4.73 5.96
C SER A 133 -15.28 -4.79 4.81
N ILE A 134 -14.49 -3.73 4.63
CA ILE A 134 -13.39 -3.73 3.66
C ILE A 134 -12.34 -4.77 4.05
N ALA A 135 -11.88 -4.79 5.30
CA ALA A 135 -10.85 -5.72 5.76
C ALA A 135 -11.19 -7.19 5.47
N ARG A 136 -12.44 -7.60 5.73
CA ARG A 136 -12.94 -8.97 5.50
C ARG A 136 -12.84 -9.44 4.05
N LYS A 137 -12.81 -8.53 3.09
CA LYS A 137 -12.64 -8.88 1.66
C LYS A 137 -11.22 -9.37 1.35
N TYR A 138 -10.24 -9.02 2.19
CA TYR A 138 -8.82 -9.27 1.93
C TYR A 138 -8.19 -10.24 2.92
N ASP A 139 -8.18 -9.90 4.20
CA ASP A 139 -7.53 -10.74 5.22
C ASP A 139 -8.06 -10.39 6.62
N ASP A 140 -8.57 -11.39 7.33
CA ASP A 140 -9.14 -11.21 8.66
C ASP A 140 -8.12 -10.75 9.71
N ARG A 141 -6.82 -10.99 9.49
CA ARG A 141 -5.75 -10.52 10.40
C ARG A 141 -5.66 -8.99 10.47
N ILE A 142 -6.18 -8.27 9.47
CA ILE A 142 -6.27 -6.80 9.51
C ILE A 142 -7.27 -6.36 10.57
N ILE A 143 -8.32 -7.14 10.82
CA ILE A 143 -9.39 -6.82 11.78
C ILE A 143 -8.84 -6.70 13.21
N GLU A 144 -7.90 -7.56 13.59
CA GLU A 144 -7.28 -7.53 14.92
C GLU A 144 -6.63 -6.17 15.20
N TRP A 145 -5.96 -5.59 14.19
CA TRP A 145 -5.32 -4.29 14.29
C TRP A 145 -6.33 -3.13 14.27
N ILE A 146 -7.41 -3.25 13.50
CA ILE A 146 -8.52 -2.28 13.50
C ILE A 146 -9.16 -2.25 14.89
N ASP A 147 -9.45 -3.43 15.45
CA ASP A 147 -10.07 -3.56 16.77
C ASP A 147 -9.14 -2.99 17.87
N ALA A 148 -7.85 -3.29 17.79
CA ALA A 148 -6.87 -2.75 18.72
C ALA A 148 -6.80 -1.22 18.64
N ALA A 149 -6.72 -0.67 17.42
CA ALA A 149 -6.65 0.79 17.22
C ALA A 149 -7.92 1.49 17.72
N TYR A 150 -9.10 0.93 17.42
CA TYR A 150 -10.39 1.52 17.83
C TYR A 150 -10.61 1.51 19.35
N ASN A 151 -10.15 0.46 20.02
CA ASN A 151 -10.30 0.31 21.46
C ASN A 151 -9.18 1.01 22.25
N SER A 152 -8.12 1.49 21.60
CA SER A 152 -7.00 2.16 22.26
C SER A 152 -7.28 3.64 22.48
N GLN A 153 -7.03 4.14 23.70
CA GLN A 153 -7.14 5.57 24.02
C GLN A 153 -5.96 6.39 23.51
N ASN A 154 -4.82 5.74 23.30
CA ASN A 154 -3.62 6.35 22.76
C ASN A 154 -2.73 5.29 22.09
N ILE A 155 -1.81 5.75 21.26
CA ILE A 155 -0.94 4.88 20.46
C ILE A 155 -0.02 3.97 21.30
N SER A 156 0.35 4.37 22.52
CA SER A 156 1.22 3.58 23.38
C SER A 156 0.55 2.30 23.91
N MET A 157 -0.76 2.18 23.80
CA MET A 157 -1.50 0.96 24.16
C MET A 157 -1.42 -0.13 23.09
N LEU A 158 -0.89 0.18 21.92
CA LEU A 158 -0.82 -0.77 20.78
C LEU A 158 0.43 -1.65 20.81
N ASP A 159 1.32 -1.48 21.79
CA ASP A 159 2.57 -2.27 21.95
C ASP A 159 3.36 -2.42 20.63
N LEU A 160 3.64 -1.26 20.01
CA LEU A 160 4.32 -1.20 18.71
C LEU A 160 5.85 -1.34 18.82
N ASP A 161 6.39 -1.58 20.02
CA ASP A 161 7.83 -1.67 20.30
C ASP A 161 8.41 -3.06 20.01
N GLU A 162 7.57 -4.06 19.70
CA GLU A 162 8.05 -5.36 19.26
C GLU A 162 8.86 -5.21 17.97
N PRO A 163 10.07 -5.77 17.92
CA PRO A 163 10.92 -5.63 16.75
C PRO A 163 10.23 -6.21 15.52
N TYR A 164 10.21 -5.44 14.45
CA TYR A 164 9.69 -5.85 13.14
C TYR A 164 10.35 -7.14 12.67
N SER A 165 9.74 -8.24 12.99
CA SER A 165 10.17 -9.55 12.48
C SER A 165 9.80 -9.76 11.01
N MET A 166 9.08 -8.78 10.41
CA MET A 166 8.44 -8.90 9.09
C MET A 166 8.61 -7.64 8.24
N GLY A 167 9.72 -6.94 8.38
CA GLY A 167 10.09 -5.80 7.53
C GLY A 167 10.27 -6.17 6.08
#